data_16af15bab150b2e97826790b542dc05f
#
_entry.id   16af15bab150b2e97826790b542dc05f
#
_cell.length_a   1.000
_cell.length_b   1.000
_cell.length_c   1.000
_cell.angle_alpha   90.00
_cell.angle_beta   90.00
_cell.angle_gamma   90.00
#
_symmetry.space_group_name_H-M   'P 1'
#
loop_
_entity.id
_entity.type
_entity.pdbx_description
1 polymer ?
#
loop_
_entity_poly.entity_id
_entity_poly.type
_entity_poly.pdbx_seq_one_letter_code
_entity_poly.pdbx_strand_id
1 'polypeptide(L)'
;MLDSIKVGNFIMEKRKSHNMTQQQLADKLNISFQAISKWENGTTFPNIEILQDLAIVLDVSVDEILAGSERNEDGLSYSKAGIDITYTDTIKKEMAKHLETKDNRVLNGLGPFASLYDIRFPNIENPVLVLKSEEPGSKQKLAMEYGYTESICHDMINHLVNDIVVMGATPLAVLDTIVCGNAEKDTIKTLVKGVSDACKENECSLVGGETSIQPLVVDSGVYVLTSSIAGIVEKSKVIDGSQLKREM
;
A
#
# COMPACT_ATOMS: atom_id res chain seq x y z
N MET A 1 -14.66 29.21 11.90
CA MET A 1 -15.98 29.81 11.67
C MET A 1 -16.04 30.14 10.18
N LEU A 2 -17.11 29.79 9.48
CA LEU A 2 -17.24 30.12 8.05
C LEU A 2 -17.31 31.64 7.88
N ASP A 3 -16.56 32.17 6.91
CA ASP A 3 -16.51 33.59 6.57
C ASP A 3 -17.29 33.84 5.30
N SER A 4 -18.50 34.46 5.42
CA SER A 4 -19.40 34.69 4.30
C SER A 4 -18.84 35.62 3.23
N ILE A 5 -17.98 36.60 3.63
CA ILE A 5 -17.34 37.52 2.69
C ILE A 5 -16.29 36.78 1.87
N LYS A 6 -15.51 35.93 2.51
CA LYS A 6 -14.47 35.14 1.85
C LYS A 6 -15.09 34.14 0.86
N VAL A 7 -16.14 33.44 1.28
CA VAL A 7 -16.92 32.51 0.43
C VAL A 7 -17.55 33.27 -0.75
N GLY A 8 -18.17 34.40 -0.50
CA GLY A 8 -18.82 35.20 -1.56
C GLY A 8 -17.82 35.72 -2.61
N ASN A 9 -16.67 36.21 -2.16
CA ASN A 9 -15.60 36.64 -3.05
C ASN A 9 -15.07 35.51 -3.94
N PHE A 10 -14.90 34.30 -3.36
CA PHE A 10 -14.46 33.14 -4.09
C PHE A 10 -15.48 32.71 -5.17
N ILE A 11 -16.78 32.68 -4.83
CA ILE A 11 -17.86 32.40 -5.79
C ILE A 11 -17.83 33.43 -6.94
N MET A 12 -17.69 34.70 -6.64
CA MET A 12 -17.60 35.76 -7.63
C MET A 12 -16.39 35.63 -8.54
N GLU A 13 -15.23 35.32 -7.98
CA GLU A 13 -13.99 35.12 -8.71
C GLU A 13 -14.12 33.93 -9.68
N LYS A 14 -14.59 32.78 -9.22
CA LYS A 14 -14.80 31.58 -10.03
C LYS A 14 -15.84 31.76 -11.11
N ARG A 15 -16.96 32.44 -10.81
CA ARG A 15 -17.92 32.80 -11.83
C ARG A 15 -17.31 33.66 -12.94
N LYS A 16 -16.53 34.69 -12.57
CA LYS A 16 -15.85 35.55 -13.52
C LYS A 16 -14.80 34.81 -14.36
N SER A 17 -14.06 33.89 -13.79
CA SER A 17 -13.08 33.09 -14.55
C SER A 17 -13.75 32.21 -15.61
N HIS A 18 -15.01 31.81 -15.38
CA HIS A 18 -15.85 31.11 -16.36
C HIS A 18 -16.61 32.07 -17.31
N ASN A 19 -16.28 33.36 -17.32
CA ASN A 19 -16.94 34.38 -18.13
C ASN A 19 -18.48 34.44 -17.97
N MET A 20 -19.00 34.11 -16.81
CA MET A 20 -20.44 34.13 -16.53
C MET A 20 -20.86 35.43 -15.84
N THR A 21 -22.04 35.95 -16.20
CA THR A 21 -22.75 36.96 -15.39
C THR A 21 -23.43 36.32 -14.19
N GLN A 22 -23.79 37.14 -13.20
CA GLN A 22 -24.59 36.64 -12.05
C GLN A 22 -25.93 36.02 -12.49
N GLN A 23 -26.57 36.61 -13.51
CA GLN A 23 -27.79 36.06 -14.07
C GLN A 23 -27.57 34.69 -14.71
N GLN A 24 -26.51 34.53 -15.49
CA GLN A 24 -26.18 33.25 -16.12
C GLN A 24 -25.86 32.15 -15.09
N LEU A 25 -25.21 32.48 -13.98
CA LEU A 25 -24.99 31.53 -12.88
C LEU A 25 -26.33 31.17 -12.20
N ALA A 26 -27.18 32.17 -11.94
CA ALA A 26 -28.50 31.96 -11.37
C ALA A 26 -29.36 31.04 -12.25
N ASP A 27 -29.37 31.27 -13.56
CA ASP A 27 -30.12 30.46 -14.52
C ASP A 27 -29.63 29.00 -14.56
N LYS A 28 -28.31 28.77 -14.48
CA LYS A 28 -27.72 27.43 -14.43
C LYS A 28 -28.07 26.66 -13.16
N LEU A 29 -28.24 27.37 -12.06
CA LEU A 29 -28.59 26.80 -10.75
C LEU A 29 -30.10 26.79 -10.49
N ASN A 30 -30.89 27.31 -11.42
CA ASN A 30 -32.36 27.46 -11.31
C ASN A 30 -32.76 28.21 -10.03
N ILE A 31 -32.09 29.32 -9.72
CA ILE A 31 -32.34 30.20 -8.57
C ILE A 31 -32.44 31.67 -9.02
N SER A 32 -32.78 32.54 -8.06
CA SER A 32 -32.87 33.97 -8.38
C SER A 32 -31.53 34.65 -8.46
N PHE A 33 -31.37 35.64 -9.34
CA PHE A 33 -30.22 36.53 -9.40
C PHE A 33 -29.90 37.16 -8.02
N GLN A 34 -30.94 37.52 -7.25
CA GLN A 34 -30.77 38.10 -5.93
C GLN A 34 -30.06 37.15 -4.94
N ALA A 35 -30.23 35.83 -5.12
CA ALA A 35 -29.52 34.86 -4.28
C ALA A 35 -28.03 34.90 -4.57
N ILE A 36 -27.61 34.85 -5.84
CA ILE A 36 -26.20 34.96 -6.26
C ILE A 36 -25.60 36.29 -5.74
N SER A 37 -26.32 37.40 -5.94
CA SER A 37 -25.87 38.73 -5.45
C SER A 37 -25.65 38.77 -3.95
N LYS A 38 -26.53 38.15 -3.15
CA LYS A 38 -26.38 38.07 -1.68
C LYS A 38 -25.21 37.22 -1.26
N TRP A 39 -24.95 36.11 -1.98
CA TRP A 39 -23.78 35.25 -1.72
C TRP A 39 -22.48 35.99 -2.02
N GLU A 40 -22.37 36.57 -3.22
CA GLU A 40 -21.15 37.29 -3.65
C GLU A 40 -20.85 38.54 -2.79
N ASN A 41 -21.87 39.16 -2.20
CA ASN A 41 -21.69 40.28 -1.27
C ASN A 41 -21.51 39.83 0.19
N GLY A 42 -21.42 38.53 0.47
CA GLY A 42 -21.24 37.98 1.81
C GLY A 42 -22.45 38.18 2.74
N THR A 43 -23.64 38.54 2.22
CA THR A 43 -24.84 38.77 3.02
C THR A 43 -25.45 37.45 3.52
N THR A 44 -25.38 36.39 2.71
CA THR A 44 -25.87 35.05 3.05
C THR A 44 -24.93 34.00 2.46
N PHE A 45 -24.97 32.78 3.01
CA PHE A 45 -24.32 31.62 2.41
C PHE A 45 -25.27 30.93 1.41
N PRO A 46 -24.73 30.20 0.42
CA PRO A 46 -25.47 29.17 -0.29
C PRO A 46 -26.01 28.14 0.70
N ASN A 47 -27.26 27.67 0.50
CA ASN A 47 -27.76 26.56 1.32
C ASN A 47 -27.12 25.24 0.90
N ILE A 48 -27.20 24.24 1.78
CA ILE A 48 -26.50 22.95 1.59
C ILE A 48 -26.96 22.22 0.33
N GLU A 49 -28.23 22.38 -0.06
CA GLU A 49 -28.85 21.69 -1.20
C GLU A 49 -28.27 22.16 -2.54
N ILE A 50 -27.85 23.44 -2.63
CA ILE A 50 -27.32 24.04 -3.84
C ILE A 50 -25.79 23.97 -3.95
N LEU A 51 -25.08 23.67 -2.86
CA LEU A 51 -23.61 23.68 -2.84
C LEU A 51 -23.00 22.71 -3.83
N GLN A 52 -23.63 21.54 -4.03
CA GLN A 52 -23.11 20.53 -4.94
C GLN A 52 -23.27 20.97 -6.39
N ASP A 53 -24.41 21.53 -6.76
CA ASP A 53 -24.64 22.06 -8.12
C ASP A 53 -23.76 23.28 -8.39
N LEU A 54 -23.58 24.15 -7.41
CA LEU A 54 -22.70 25.30 -7.48
C LEU A 54 -21.23 24.87 -7.70
N ALA A 55 -20.79 23.84 -6.99
CA ALA A 55 -19.44 23.28 -7.15
C ALA A 55 -19.21 22.73 -8.57
N ILE A 56 -20.20 22.00 -9.11
CA ILE A 56 -20.15 21.46 -10.49
C ILE A 56 -20.10 22.61 -11.51
N VAL A 57 -20.96 23.62 -11.36
CA VAL A 57 -21.04 24.73 -12.33
C VAL A 57 -19.79 25.60 -12.33
N LEU A 58 -19.13 25.74 -11.17
CA LEU A 58 -17.92 26.55 -11.00
C LEU A 58 -16.62 25.73 -11.15
N ASP A 59 -16.73 24.42 -11.41
CA ASP A 59 -15.59 23.47 -11.51
C ASP A 59 -14.64 23.56 -10.31
N VAL A 60 -15.23 23.47 -9.11
CA VAL A 60 -14.53 23.47 -7.82
C VAL A 60 -15.15 22.45 -6.87
N SER A 61 -14.46 22.15 -5.77
CA SER A 61 -15.05 21.31 -4.71
C SER A 61 -15.92 22.13 -3.76
N VAL A 62 -16.86 21.46 -3.07
CA VAL A 62 -17.65 22.08 -2.01
C VAL A 62 -16.78 22.62 -0.88
N ASP A 63 -15.68 21.90 -0.57
CA ASP A 63 -14.70 22.31 0.44
C ASP A 63 -14.03 23.65 0.09
N GLU A 64 -13.70 23.86 -1.18
CA GLU A 64 -13.10 25.12 -1.67
C GLU A 64 -14.10 26.28 -1.60
N ILE A 65 -15.37 26.03 -1.93
CA ILE A 65 -16.43 27.03 -1.75
C ILE A 65 -16.52 27.40 -0.27
N LEU A 66 -16.62 26.45 0.64
CA LEU A 66 -16.74 26.69 2.07
C LEU A 66 -15.48 27.32 2.68
N ALA A 67 -14.31 26.97 2.17
CA ALA A 67 -13.03 27.60 2.55
C ALA A 67 -12.90 29.03 2.00
N GLY A 68 -13.63 29.36 0.90
CA GLY A 68 -13.50 30.62 0.19
C GLY A 68 -12.14 30.83 -0.45
N SER A 69 -11.49 29.75 -0.85
CA SER A 69 -10.20 29.75 -1.53
C SER A 69 -10.02 28.42 -2.26
N GLU A 70 -9.29 28.46 -3.37
CA GLU A 70 -8.77 27.21 -3.94
C GLU A 70 -8.05 26.43 -2.84
N ARG A 71 -8.21 25.13 -2.85
CA ARG A 71 -7.30 24.30 -2.07
C ARG A 71 -5.91 24.66 -2.56
N ASN A 72 -5.12 25.28 -1.69
CA ASN A 72 -3.71 25.37 -1.98
C ASN A 72 -3.27 23.95 -2.27
N GLU A 73 -2.81 23.72 -3.50
CA GLU A 73 -2.18 22.47 -3.88
C GLU A 73 -0.95 22.14 -3.02
N ASP A 74 -0.60 22.96 -2.05
CA ASP A 74 0.39 22.72 -1.01
C ASP A 74 -0.06 21.73 0.08
N GLY A 75 -1.33 21.27 0.04
CA GLY A 75 -1.76 20.12 0.85
C GLY A 75 -1.01 18.86 0.42
N LEU A 76 -0.52 18.09 1.40
CA LEU A 76 0.02 16.75 1.20
C LEU A 76 -1.01 15.90 0.44
N SER A 77 -0.76 15.63 -0.83
CA SER A 77 -1.53 14.68 -1.63
C SER A 77 -0.65 13.50 -2.01
N TYR A 78 -1.24 12.32 -2.15
CA TYR A 78 -0.51 11.14 -2.59
C TYR A 78 0.19 11.37 -3.94
N SER A 79 -0.43 12.11 -4.86
CA SER A 79 0.17 12.44 -6.16
C SER A 79 1.38 13.35 -6.04
N LYS A 80 1.38 14.32 -5.10
CA LYS A 80 2.55 15.17 -4.81
C LYS A 80 3.65 14.40 -4.08
N ALA A 81 3.28 13.40 -3.29
CA ALA A 81 4.24 12.47 -2.73
C ALA A 81 4.78 11.47 -3.78
N GLY A 82 4.42 11.62 -5.07
CA GLY A 82 4.86 10.72 -6.13
C GLY A 82 4.12 9.37 -6.16
N ILE A 83 2.99 9.27 -5.45
CA ILE A 83 2.20 8.03 -5.34
C ILE A 83 0.96 8.14 -6.23
N ASP A 84 0.91 7.33 -7.29
CA ASP A 84 -0.29 7.13 -8.12
C ASP A 84 -1.11 5.97 -7.55
N ILE A 85 -2.26 6.30 -6.93
CA ILE A 85 -3.15 5.31 -6.30
C ILE A 85 -3.69 4.32 -7.33
N THR A 86 -4.07 4.78 -8.53
CA THR A 86 -4.61 3.93 -9.60
C THR A 86 -3.56 2.93 -10.09
N TYR A 87 -2.33 3.39 -10.20
CA TYR A 87 -1.19 2.57 -10.56
C TYR A 87 -0.88 1.52 -9.47
N THR A 88 -0.90 1.93 -8.21
CA THR A 88 -0.69 1.04 -7.05
C THR A 88 -1.76 -0.07 -6.99
N ASP A 89 -3.02 0.26 -7.23
CA ASP A 89 -4.12 -0.73 -7.26
C ASP A 89 -3.96 -1.73 -8.41
N THR A 90 -3.44 -1.29 -9.55
CA THR A 90 -3.15 -2.17 -10.69
C THR A 90 -2.03 -3.16 -10.35
N ILE A 91 -0.96 -2.68 -9.70
CA ILE A 91 0.14 -3.54 -9.22
C ILE A 91 -0.40 -4.58 -8.24
N LYS A 92 -1.18 -4.19 -7.24
CA LYS A 92 -1.78 -5.11 -6.25
C LYS A 92 -2.60 -6.22 -6.89
N LYS A 93 -3.42 -5.90 -7.90
CA LYS A 93 -4.21 -6.90 -8.63
C LYS A 93 -3.36 -7.91 -9.41
N GLU A 94 -2.24 -7.48 -9.96
CA GLU A 94 -1.31 -8.37 -10.66
C GLU A 94 -0.52 -9.24 -9.68
N MET A 95 -0.08 -8.68 -8.55
CA MET A 95 0.59 -9.41 -7.48
C MET A 95 -0.30 -10.52 -6.90
N ALA A 96 -1.61 -10.28 -6.81
CA ALA A 96 -2.59 -11.26 -6.33
C ALA A 96 -2.47 -12.62 -7.03
N LYS A 97 -2.16 -12.63 -8.32
CA LYS A 97 -2.00 -13.85 -9.11
C LYS A 97 -0.80 -14.69 -8.71
N HIS A 98 0.25 -14.08 -8.16
CA HIS A 98 1.46 -14.76 -7.72
C HIS A 98 1.36 -15.30 -6.29
N LEU A 99 0.38 -14.81 -5.52
CA LEU A 99 0.12 -15.21 -4.15
C LEU A 99 -0.89 -16.38 -4.03
N GLU A 100 -1.37 -16.90 -5.16
CA GLU A 100 -2.18 -18.11 -5.15
C GLU A 100 -1.34 -19.30 -4.67
N THR A 101 -1.76 -19.89 -3.56
CA THR A 101 -1.16 -21.10 -2.99
C THR A 101 -2.15 -22.26 -3.05
N LYS A 102 -1.61 -23.48 -3.20
CA LYS A 102 -2.38 -24.72 -3.09
C LYS A 102 -2.45 -25.25 -1.66
N ASP A 103 -1.80 -24.58 -0.70
CA ASP A 103 -1.81 -24.96 0.70
C ASP A 103 -3.18 -24.70 1.32
N ASN A 104 -3.92 -25.77 1.61
CA ASN A 104 -5.25 -25.70 2.24
C ASN A 104 -5.22 -25.15 3.68
N ARG A 105 -4.05 -24.96 4.28
CA ARG A 105 -3.89 -24.32 5.59
C ARG A 105 -3.97 -22.82 5.52
N VAL A 106 -3.79 -22.22 4.34
CA VAL A 106 -4.05 -20.79 4.12
C VAL A 106 -5.56 -20.60 4.03
N LEU A 107 -6.15 -20.01 5.06
CA LEU A 107 -7.61 -19.93 5.22
C LEU A 107 -8.25 -18.71 4.55
N ASN A 108 -7.46 -17.74 4.14
CA ASN A 108 -7.94 -16.56 3.46
C ASN A 108 -7.05 -16.19 2.27
N GLY A 109 -7.66 -15.64 1.23
CA GLY A 109 -6.92 -15.07 0.11
C GLY A 109 -6.43 -13.64 0.41
N LEU A 110 -5.87 -12.99 -0.60
CA LEU A 110 -5.50 -11.57 -0.55
C LEU A 110 -6.73 -10.67 -0.35
N GLY A 111 -6.53 -9.61 0.45
CA GLY A 111 -7.50 -8.58 0.72
C GLY A 111 -7.72 -8.27 2.20
N PRO A 112 -7.78 -9.25 3.12
CA PRO A 112 -7.78 -9.00 4.55
C PRO A 112 -6.47 -8.37 5.03
N PHE A 113 -6.52 -7.69 6.19
CA PHE A 113 -5.36 -7.04 6.80
C PHE A 113 -4.28 -8.00 7.30
N ALA A 114 -4.59 -9.29 7.45
CA ALA A 114 -3.67 -10.31 7.90
C ALA A 114 -3.99 -11.65 7.26
N SER A 115 -2.97 -12.49 7.14
CA SER A 115 -3.11 -13.86 6.66
C SER A 115 -3.49 -14.80 7.80
N LEU A 116 -4.41 -15.71 7.53
CA LEU A 116 -4.85 -16.75 8.46
C LEU A 116 -4.27 -18.09 8.03
N TYR A 117 -3.59 -18.74 8.94
CA TYR A 117 -2.94 -20.03 8.69
C TYR A 117 -3.38 -21.06 9.73
N ASP A 118 -3.86 -22.24 9.29
CA ASP A 118 -4.25 -23.34 10.18
C ASP A 118 -2.99 -24.09 10.65
N ILE A 119 -2.72 -24.03 11.94
CA ILE A 119 -1.54 -24.63 12.57
C ILE A 119 -1.79 -26.02 13.15
N ARG A 120 -2.90 -26.68 12.81
CA ARG A 120 -3.20 -28.05 13.25
C ARG A 120 -2.46 -29.05 12.36
N PHE A 121 -1.57 -29.80 12.97
CA PHE A 121 -0.78 -30.83 12.30
C PHE A 121 -1.02 -32.18 12.99
N PRO A 122 -1.51 -33.22 12.28
CA PRO A 122 -1.86 -34.51 12.91
C PRO A 122 -0.72 -35.20 13.65
N ASN A 123 0.53 -34.93 13.28
CA ASN A 123 1.72 -35.59 13.81
C ASN A 123 2.52 -34.70 14.78
N ILE A 124 1.95 -33.59 15.24
CA ILE A 124 2.59 -32.65 16.17
C ILE A 124 1.67 -32.48 17.37
N GLU A 125 2.08 -33.03 18.52
CA GLU A 125 1.33 -32.98 19.76
C GLU A 125 1.62 -31.71 20.56
N ASN A 126 2.88 -31.29 20.59
CA ASN A 126 3.36 -30.11 21.29
C ASN A 126 4.04 -29.14 20.30
N PRO A 127 3.26 -28.38 19.52
CA PRO A 127 3.80 -27.53 18.49
C PRO A 127 4.61 -26.36 19.06
N VAL A 128 5.76 -26.08 18.46
CA VAL A 128 6.58 -24.90 18.69
C VAL A 128 6.71 -24.14 17.38
N LEU A 129 6.40 -22.83 17.39
CA LEU A 129 6.65 -21.96 16.26
C LEU A 129 8.11 -21.52 16.26
N VAL A 130 8.73 -21.59 15.09
CA VAL A 130 10.05 -21.04 14.81
C VAL A 130 9.85 -19.86 13.87
N LEU A 131 10.32 -18.68 14.28
CA LEU A 131 10.11 -17.43 13.58
C LEU A 131 11.46 -16.81 13.22
N LYS A 132 11.59 -16.35 11.98
CA LYS A 132 12.80 -15.67 11.51
C LYS A 132 12.41 -14.52 10.56
N SER A 133 13.18 -13.44 10.61
CA SER A 133 13.13 -12.36 9.62
C SER A 133 14.53 -12.11 9.10
N GLU A 134 14.65 -11.86 7.80
CA GLU A 134 15.94 -11.66 7.13
C GLU A 134 15.79 -10.70 5.96
N GLU A 135 16.93 -10.14 5.53
CA GLU A 135 17.08 -9.33 4.35
C GLU A 135 18.34 -9.78 3.58
N PRO A 136 18.45 -9.52 2.25
CA PRO A 136 19.58 -10.03 1.48
C PRO A 136 20.94 -9.40 1.81
N GLY A 137 20.98 -8.34 2.62
CA GLY A 137 22.17 -7.58 2.94
C GLY A 137 22.76 -6.85 1.73
N SER A 138 24.06 -6.64 1.76
CA SER A 138 24.79 -5.96 0.67
C SER A 138 24.70 -6.65 -0.69
N LYS A 139 24.32 -7.94 -0.75
CA LYS A 139 24.09 -8.67 -1.99
C LYS A 139 22.99 -8.04 -2.84
N GLN A 140 22.01 -7.42 -2.20
CA GLN A 140 20.93 -6.72 -2.88
C GLN A 140 21.45 -5.59 -3.78
N LYS A 141 22.46 -4.84 -3.35
CA LYS A 141 23.09 -3.80 -4.18
C LYS A 141 23.68 -4.38 -5.47
N LEU A 142 24.40 -5.48 -5.35
CA LEU A 142 24.97 -6.17 -6.51
C LEU A 142 23.86 -6.70 -7.44
N ALA A 143 22.79 -7.26 -6.87
CA ALA A 143 21.65 -7.75 -7.65
C ALA A 143 21.00 -6.63 -8.46
N MET A 144 20.83 -5.43 -7.88
CA MET A 144 20.30 -4.27 -8.59
C MET A 144 21.25 -3.80 -9.70
N GLU A 145 22.56 -3.70 -9.42
CA GLU A 145 23.57 -3.25 -10.39
C GLU A 145 23.67 -4.19 -11.62
N TYR A 146 23.49 -5.48 -11.42
CA TYR A 146 23.64 -6.50 -12.48
C TYR A 146 22.31 -7.07 -12.99
N GLY A 147 21.16 -6.56 -12.51
CA GLY A 147 19.85 -7.01 -12.96
C GLY A 147 19.42 -8.40 -12.45
N TYR A 148 19.99 -8.89 -11.35
CA TYR A 148 19.67 -10.20 -10.76
C TYR A 148 18.49 -10.15 -9.80
N THR A 149 17.41 -9.46 -10.20
CA THR A 149 16.24 -9.20 -9.36
C THR A 149 15.51 -10.47 -8.92
N GLU A 150 15.44 -11.47 -9.80
CA GLU A 150 14.79 -12.76 -9.47
C GLU A 150 15.65 -13.62 -8.53
N SER A 151 16.94 -13.71 -8.80
CA SER A 151 17.85 -14.57 -8.02
C SER A 151 18.06 -14.09 -6.58
N ILE A 152 17.98 -12.78 -6.30
CA ILE A 152 18.10 -12.26 -4.95
C ILE A 152 16.90 -12.68 -4.07
N CYS A 153 15.71 -12.88 -4.67
CA CYS A 153 14.54 -13.41 -3.98
C CYS A 153 14.76 -14.86 -3.55
N HIS A 154 15.31 -15.69 -4.44
CA HIS A 154 15.65 -17.08 -4.12
C HIS A 154 16.74 -17.15 -3.03
N ASP A 155 17.78 -16.32 -3.11
CA ASP A 155 18.83 -16.25 -2.09
C ASP A 155 18.25 -15.92 -0.72
N MET A 156 17.35 -14.92 -0.63
CA MET A 156 16.72 -14.52 0.63
C MET A 156 15.81 -15.60 1.21
N ILE A 157 14.94 -16.19 0.40
CA ILE A 157 14.01 -17.23 0.87
C ILE A 157 14.77 -18.49 1.29
N ASN A 158 15.78 -18.91 0.52
CA ASN A 158 16.62 -20.06 0.87
C ASN A 158 17.37 -19.81 2.19
N HIS A 159 17.84 -18.58 2.44
CA HIS A 159 18.44 -18.20 3.72
C HIS A 159 17.43 -18.35 4.88
N LEU A 160 16.25 -17.80 4.76
CA LEU A 160 15.17 -17.93 5.77
C LEU A 160 14.82 -19.40 6.05
N VAL A 161 14.65 -20.18 5.00
CA VAL A 161 14.33 -21.62 5.12
C VAL A 161 15.45 -22.37 5.84
N ASN A 162 16.70 -22.13 5.48
CA ASN A 162 17.85 -22.74 6.14
C ASN A 162 17.87 -22.45 7.64
N ASP A 163 17.62 -21.19 8.03
CA ASP A 163 17.59 -20.78 9.45
C ASP A 163 16.49 -21.47 10.25
N ILE A 164 15.36 -21.80 9.61
CA ILE A 164 14.27 -22.56 10.23
C ILE A 164 14.60 -24.06 10.30
N VAL A 165 15.12 -24.62 9.21
CA VAL A 165 15.41 -26.05 9.12
C VAL A 165 16.50 -26.47 10.09
N VAL A 166 17.53 -25.64 10.33
CA VAL A 166 18.58 -25.95 11.32
C VAL A 166 18.04 -26.02 12.77
N MET A 167 16.88 -25.41 13.03
CA MET A 167 16.17 -25.55 14.30
C MET A 167 15.26 -26.80 14.37
N GLY A 168 15.23 -27.63 13.31
CA GLY A 168 14.39 -28.81 13.18
C GLY A 168 12.97 -28.52 12.73
N ALA A 169 12.66 -27.28 12.30
CA ALA A 169 11.32 -26.86 11.92
C ALA A 169 11.03 -27.10 10.44
N THR A 170 9.78 -27.37 10.15
CA THR A 170 9.24 -27.35 8.78
C THR A 170 8.78 -25.94 8.43
N PRO A 171 9.22 -25.36 7.32
CA PRO A 171 8.73 -24.08 6.83
C PRO A 171 7.23 -24.12 6.56
N LEU A 172 6.50 -23.04 6.84
CA LEU A 172 5.05 -22.95 6.62
C LEU A 172 4.68 -21.76 5.74
N ALA A 173 4.91 -20.56 6.25
CA ALA A 173 4.36 -19.34 5.68
C ALA A 173 5.40 -18.21 5.68
N VAL A 174 5.42 -17.47 4.59
CA VAL A 174 6.29 -16.31 4.38
C VAL A 174 5.44 -15.04 4.21
N LEU A 175 5.90 -13.96 4.81
CA LEU A 175 5.46 -12.59 4.55
C LEU A 175 6.63 -11.83 3.97
N ASP A 176 6.44 -11.14 2.84
CA ASP A 176 7.45 -10.29 2.24
C ASP A 176 7.21 -8.81 2.54
N THR A 177 8.24 -8.00 2.43
CA THR A 177 8.14 -6.54 2.47
C THR A 177 9.07 -5.96 1.41
N ILE A 178 8.50 -5.16 0.54
CA ILE A 178 9.21 -4.43 -0.51
C ILE A 178 9.05 -2.94 -0.25
N VAL A 179 10.15 -2.24 0.02
CA VAL A 179 10.17 -0.77 0.14
C VAL A 179 10.92 -0.22 -1.05
N CYS A 180 10.34 0.73 -1.79
CA CYS A 180 10.97 1.30 -2.98
C CYS A 180 10.73 2.81 -3.09
N GLY A 181 11.64 3.50 -3.77
CA GLY A 181 11.52 4.93 -4.01
C GLY A 181 10.45 5.26 -5.06
N ASN A 182 10.42 4.47 -6.13
CA ASN A 182 9.39 4.54 -7.17
C ASN A 182 8.84 3.14 -7.44
N ALA A 183 7.54 3.06 -7.71
CA ALA A 183 6.88 1.83 -8.10
C ALA A 183 7.16 1.50 -9.57
N GLU A 184 8.37 1.03 -9.89
CA GLU A 184 8.61 0.40 -11.18
C GLU A 184 7.86 -0.94 -11.21
N LYS A 185 6.75 -0.94 -11.94
CA LYS A 185 5.79 -2.06 -11.99
C LYS A 185 6.45 -3.40 -12.30
N ASP A 186 7.36 -3.42 -13.27
CA ASP A 186 8.03 -4.65 -13.69
C ASP A 186 9.01 -5.15 -12.64
N THR A 187 9.70 -4.26 -11.93
CA THR A 187 10.61 -4.62 -10.83
C THR A 187 9.84 -5.23 -9.66
N ILE A 188 8.78 -4.57 -9.19
CA ILE A 188 7.95 -5.08 -8.09
C ILE A 188 7.32 -6.43 -8.45
N LYS A 189 6.80 -6.56 -9.67
CA LYS A 189 6.23 -7.81 -10.17
C LYS A 189 7.27 -8.95 -10.19
N THR A 190 8.48 -8.65 -10.64
CA THR A 190 9.58 -9.62 -10.68
C THR A 190 9.98 -10.04 -9.26
N LEU A 191 10.07 -9.10 -8.31
CA LEU A 191 10.36 -9.40 -6.92
C LEU A 191 9.30 -10.32 -6.29
N VAL A 192 8.02 -9.95 -6.38
CA VAL A 192 6.93 -10.76 -5.81
C VAL A 192 6.86 -12.14 -6.45
N LYS A 193 7.02 -12.22 -7.77
CA LYS A 193 7.10 -13.50 -8.49
C LYS A 193 8.29 -14.33 -8.00
N GLY A 194 9.48 -13.74 -7.91
CA GLY A 194 10.69 -14.44 -7.45
C GLY A 194 10.55 -14.97 -6.02
N VAL A 195 9.99 -14.17 -5.09
CA VAL A 195 9.68 -14.62 -3.72
C VAL A 195 8.67 -15.77 -3.72
N SER A 196 7.59 -15.64 -4.51
CA SER A 196 6.56 -16.69 -4.62
C SER A 196 7.13 -17.99 -5.17
N ASP A 197 7.94 -17.94 -6.20
CA ASP A 197 8.53 -19.12 -6.82
C ASP A 197 9.54 -19.79 -5.88
N ALA A 198 10.37 -19.00 -5.20
CA ALA A 198 11.28 -19.52 -4.17
C ALA A 198 10.55 -20.18 -2.99
N CYS A 199 9.40 -19.62 -2.56
CA CYS A 199 8.56 -20.25 -1.54
C CYS A 199 8.02 -21.61 -2.01
N LYS A 200 7.52 -21.68 -3.25
CA LYS A 200 7.02 -22.94 -3.83
C LYS A 200 8.10 -24.01 -3.93
N GLU A 201 9.31 -23.63 -4.33
CA GLU A 201 10.46 -24.56 -4.40
C GLU A 201 10.84 -25.12 -3.02
N ASN A 202 10.62 -24.33 -1.96
CA ASN A 202 10.90 -24.70 -0.58
C ASN A 202 9.65 -25.26 0.17
N GLU A 203 8.58 -25.62 -0.56
CA GLU A 203 7.36 -26.19 0.00
C GLU A 203 6.69 -25.35 1.09
N CYS A 204 6.87 -24.01 1.03
CA CYS A 204 6.20 -23.06 1.91
C CYS A 204 5.33 -22.09 1.09
N SER A 205 4.47 -21.33 1.77
CA SER A 205 3.50 -20.45 1.12
C SER A 205 3.85 -18.99 1.34
N LEU A 206 3.95 -18.20 0.27
CA LEU A 206 3.87 -16.75 0.39
C LEU A 206 2.41 -16.37 0.64
N VAL A 207 2.10 -15.91 1.85
CA VAL A 207 0.72 -15.71 2.31
C VAL A 207 0.29 -14.24 2.34
N GLY A 208 1.21 -13.32 2.17
CA GLY A 208 0.98 -11.89 2.17
C GLY A 208 2.26 -11.11 2.29
N GLY A 209 2.14 -9.82 2.52
CA GLY A 209 3.28 -8.93 2.68
C GLY A 209 2.88 -7.47 2.54
N GLU A 210 3.87 -6.60 2.34
CA GLU A 210 3.68 -5.16 2.19
C GLU A 210 4.53 -4.63 1.04
N THR A 211 3.95 -3.78 0.22
CA THR A 211 4.71 -2.98 -0.76
C THR A 211 4.54 -1.51 -0.43
N SER A 212 5.62 -0.88 0.00
CA SER A 212 5.64 0.52 0.41
C SER A 212 6.45 1.36 -0.58
N ILE A 213 5.78 2.34 -1.18
CA ILE A 213 6.41 3.30 -2.09
C ILE A 213 6.73 4.54 -1.27
N GLN A 214 8.01 4.85 -1.12
CA GLN A 214 8.51 5.93 -0.27
C GLN A 214 9.44 6.86 -1.04
N PRO A 215 8.91 7.69 -1.94
CA PRO A 215 9.69 8.69 -2.66
C PRO A 215 10.32 9.67 -1.66
N LEU A 216 11.51 10.14 -1.94
CA LEU A 216 12.34 11.01 -1.08
C LEU A 216 12.93 10.34 0.19
N VAL A 217 12.50 9.14 0.54
CA VAL A 217 13.10 8.33 1.62
C VAL A 217 14.03 7.27 1.02
N VAL A 218 13.59 6.66 -0.08
CA VAL A 218 14.37 5.71 -0.88
C VAL A 218 14.59 6.33 -2.25
N ASP A 219 15.81 6.23 -2.78
CA ASP A 219 16.15 6.75 -4.10
C ASP A 219 15.36 6.05 -5.21
N SER A 220 15.11 6.77 -6.31
CA SER A 220 14.47 6.22 -7.49
C SER A 220 15.29 5.04 -8.06
N GLY A 221 14.61 3.94 -8.40
CA GLY A 221 15.25 2.72 -8.91
C GLY A 221 15.87 1.83 -7.82
N VAL A 222 15.81 2.27 -6.55
CA VAL A 222 16.27 1.47 -5.40
C VAL A 222 15.08 0.79 -4.74
N TYR A 223 15.26 -0.46 -4.35
CA TYR A 223 14.33 -1.19 -3.50
C TYR A 223 15.05 -1.84 -2.32
N VAL A 224 14.33 -2.04 -1.23
CA VAL A 224 14.75 -2.84 -0.08
C VAL A 224 13.78 -4.01 0.04
N LEU A 225 14.34 -5.21 0.03
CA LEU A 225 13.59 -6.46 0.12
C LEU A 225 13.88 -7.10 1.48
N THR A 226 12.83 -7.49 2.19
CA THR A 226 12.93 -8.26 3.44
C THR A 226 11.77 -9.23 3.52
N SER A 227 11.95 -10.34 4.23
CA SER A 227 10.87 -11.30 4.45
C SER A 227 10.94 -11.88 5.86
N SER A 228 9.81 -12.37 6.30
CA SER A 228 9.67 -13.13 7.56
C SER A 228 9.05 -14.48 7.27
N ILE A 229 9.50 -15.50 7.96
CA ILE A 229 9.02 -16.88 7.83
C ILE A 229 8.56 -17.42 9.17
N ALA A 230 7.49 -18.19 9.15
CA ALA A 230 7.05 -19.03 10.25
C ALA A 230 7.24 -20.50 9.89
N GLY A 231 7.79 -21.27 10.80
CA GLY A 231 7.88 -22.73 10.72
C GLY A 231 7.35 -23.38 11.98
N ILE A 232 7.20 -24.70 11.94
CA ILE A 232 6.68 -25.50 13.05
C ILE A 232 7.56 -26.69 13.31
N VAL A 233 7.71 -27.04 14.59
CA VAL A 233 8.41 -28.25 15.02
C VAL A 233 7.72 -28.85 16.24
N GLU A 234 7.77 -30.21 16.39
CA GLU A 234 7.40 -30.86 17.66
C GLU A 234 8.44 -30.48 18.73
N LYS A 235 7.98 -30.09 19.92
CA LYS A 235 8.82 -29.58 20.99
C LYS A 235 10.00 -30.50 21.33
N SER A 236 9.79 -31.83 21.31
CA SER A 236 10.82 -32.82 21.55
C SER A 236 11.86 -32.95 20.42
N LYS A 237 11.61 -32.35 19.26
CA LYS A 237 12.49 -32.39 18.09
C LYS A 237 13.18 -31.05 17.80
N VAL A 238 13.05 -30.07 18.69
CA VAL A 238 13.76 -28.79 18.56
C VAL A 238 15.26 -29.02 18.63
N ILE A 239 15.99 -28.45 17.66
CA ILE A 239 17.45 -28.46 17.58
C ILE A 239 17.97 -27.09 18.01
N ASP A 240 18.40 -26.96 19.25
CA ASP A 240 18.90 -25.72 19.86
C ASP A 240 20.36 -25.77 20.27
N GLY A 241 21.06 -26.86 19.89
CA GLY A 241 22.45 -27.09 20.28
C GLY A 241 22.67 -27.62 21.70
N SER A 242 21.61 -27.74 22.54
CA SER A 242 21.73 -28.21 23.94
C SER A 242 22.22 -29.65 24.03
N GLN A 243 22.03 -30.46 22.99
CA GLN A 243 22.45 -31.86 22.92
C GLN A 243 23.88 -32.07 22.39
N LEU A 244 24.57 -31.00 21.99
CA LEU A 244 25.95 -31.09 21.51
C LEU A 244 26.89 -31.46 22.67
N LYS A 245 27.55 -32.59 22.54
CA LYS A 245 28.62 -33.01 23.50
C LYS A 245 29.95 -32.56 22.88
N ARG A 246 30.82 -31.95 23.70
CA ARG A 246 32.22 -31.80 23.33
C ARG A 246 32.85 -33.19 23.26
N GLU A 247 33.23 -33.66 22.10
CA GLU A 247 34.17 -34.74 22.02
C GLU A 247 35.52 -34.18 22.49
N MET A 248 36.09 -34.82 23.53
CA MET A 248 37.46 -34.53 24.04
C MET A 248 38.46 -35.24 23.18
#